data_16075035da9409422dd8aea4cee3c5cb
#
_entry.id   16075035da9409422dd8aea4cee3c5cb
#
_cell.length_a   1.000
_cell.length_b   1.000
_cell.length_c   1.000
_cell.angle_alpha   90.00
_cell.angle_beta   90.00
_cell.angle_gamma   90.00
#
_symmetry.space_group_name_H-M   'P 1'
#
loop_
_entity.id
_entity.type
_entity.pdbx_description
1 polymer ?
#
loop_
_entity_poly.entity_id
_entity_poly.type
_entity_poly.pdbx_seq_one_letter_code
_entity_poly.pdbx_strand_id
1 'polypeptide(L)'
;VDLPVLQLPIRWPVNDKSSLFTEQYRLDSLNISLSLRSFNLQYKPKLDLFINGGLQVGDFAGWYRHFGWSAGLTFSWTIFDGKQKRWKERQALWQQGSIRTYKENSEYQRNMRVKQCLSELHRYDQRERTLENQIAEYETILSDYGKELNIGQVSVLDYITVLRNKIQTERDRFLLRTNRQLVIAAYNYWNW
;
A
#
# COMPACT_ATOMS: atom_id res chain seq x y z
N VAL A 1 10.42 23.50 -28.31
CA VAL A 1 9.21 22.64 -28.26
C VAL A 1 8.97 22.29 -26.80
N ASP A 2 8.03 22.99 -26.16
CA ASP A 2 7.62 22.61 -24.80
C ASP A 2 6.82 21.30 -24.88
N LEU A 3 7.48 20.20 -24.53
CA LEU A 3 6.81 18.93 -24.37
C LEU A 3 5.91 19.01 -23.11
N PRO A 4 4.64 18.64 -23.20
CA PRO A 4 3.76 18.65 -22.04
C PRO A 4 4.26 17.62 -21.01
N VAL A 5 4.80 18.10 -19.89
CA VAL A 5 5.13 17.25 -18.75
C VAL A 5 3.82 16.92 -18.04
N LEU A 6 3.51 15.64 -17.90
CA LEU A 6 2.37 15.19 -17.12
C LEU A 6 2.49 15.74 -15.69
N GLN A 7 1.55 16.59 -15.29
CA GLN A 7 1.54 17.16 -13.93
C GLN A 7 0.60 16.33 -13.05
N LEU A 8 1.19 15.54 -12.16
CA LEU A 8 0.42 14.85 -11.14
C LEU A 8 0.13 15.80 -9.97
N PRO A 9 -1.11 15.89 -9.50
CA PRO A 9 -1.42 16.67 -8.32
C PRO A 9 -0.84 15.99 -7.07
N ILE A 10 -0.29 16.79 -6.15
CA ILE A 10 0.08 16.32 -4.82
C ILE A 10 -1.21 16.11 -4.03
N ARG A 11 -1.45 14.89 -3.56
CA ARG A 11 -2.59 14.59 -2.68
C ARG A 11 -2.24 14.99 -1.26
N TRP A 12 -3.04 15.89 -0.70
CA TRP A 12 -2.94 16.23 0.71
C TRP A 12 -3.38 15.04 1.57
N PRO A 13 -2.76 14.83 2.76
CA PRO A 13 -3.14 13.72 3.63
C PRO A 13 -4.63 13.85 3.95
N VAL A 14 -5.40 12.86 3.54
CA VAL A 14 -6.76 12.68 4.01
C VAL A 14 -6.65 12.26 5.47
N ASN A 15 -7.27 13.01 6.37
CA ASN A 15 -7.22 12.81 7.82
C ASN A 15 -8.03 11.57 8.25
N ASP A 16 -8.12 10.57 7.37
CA ASP A 16 -8.84 9.34 7.60
C ASP A 16 -7.90 8.35 8.30
N LYS A 17 -8.27 8.01 9.55
CA LYS A 17 -7.50 7.09 10.42
C LYS A 17 -7.40 5.67 9.89
N SER A 18 -8.08 5.34 8.80
CA SER A 18 -8.09 4.02 8.15
C SER A 18 -7.37 4.06 6.81
N SER A 19 -6.03 4.08 6.84
CA SER A 19 -5.25 3.78 5.64
C SER A 19 -5.49 2.32 5.23
N LEU A 20 -5.61 2.06 3.92
CA LEU A 20 -5.70 0.70 3.37
C LEU A 20 -4.59 -0.22 3.90
N PHE A 21 -3.39 0.33 4.15
CA PHE A 21 -2.26 -0.39 4.72
C PHE A 21 -2.47 -0.82 6.18
N THR A 22 -3.32 -0.13 6.94
CA THR A 22 -3.59 -0.47 8.35
C THR A 22 -4.82 -1.35 8.50
N GLU A 23 -5.72 -1.36 7.52
CA GLU A 23 -6.95 -2.15 7.53
C GLU A 23 -6.66 -3.66 7.53
N GLN A 24 -5.64 -4.11 6.84
CA GLN A 24 -5.20 -5.50 6.87
C GLN A 24 -4.89 -5.96 8.29
N TYR A 25 -4.16 -5.19 9.07
CA TYR A 25 -3.83 -5.55 10.46
C TYR A 25 -5.06 -5.57 11.36
N ARG A 26 -6.06 -4.73 11.09
CA ARG A 26 -7.35 -4.76 11.78
C ARG A 26 -8.10 -6.06 11.50
N LEU A 27 -8.14 -6.48 10.23
CA LEU A 27 -8.77 -7.73 9.82
C LEU A 27 -8.05 -8.95 10.40
N ASP A 28 -6.72 -8.95 10.41
CA ASP A 28 -5.91 -10.03 10.99
C ASP A 28 -6.17 -10.16 12.50
N SER A 29 -6.23 -9.05 13.23
CA SER A 29 -6.57 -9.04 14.66
C SER A 29 -7.99 -9.56 14.92
N LEU A 30 -8.95 -9.18 14.05
CA LEU A 30 -10.32 -9.67 14.11
C LEU A 30 -10.37 -11.20 13.87
N ASN A 31 -9.65 -11.69 12.86
CA ASN A 31 -9.58 -13.13 12.56
C ASN A 31 -9.04 -13.95 13.74
N ILE A 32 -8.01 -13.47 14.43
CA ILE A 32 -7.50 -14.14 15.63
C ILE A 32 -8.56 -14.17 16.72
N SER A 33 -9.25 -13.07 16.97
CA SER A 33 -10.29 -12.99 18.00
C SER A 33 -11.48 -13.90 17.69
N LEU A 34 -11.90 -13.97 16.43
CA LEU A 34 -12.96 -14.86 15.96
C LEU A 34 -12.54 -16.33 16.05
N SER A 35 -11.32 -16.66 15.68
CA SER A 35 -10.76 -18.02 15.80
C SER A 35 -10.72 -18.48 17.25
N LEU A 36 -10.29 -17.59 18.17
CA LEU A 36 -10.30 -17.87 19.59
C LEU A 36 -11.72 -18.05 20.13
N ARG A 37 -12.66 -17.21 19.69
CA ARG A 37 -14.08 -17.33 20.07
C ARG A 37 -14.68 -18.64 19.57
N SER A 38 -14.42 -19.02 18.31
CA SER A 38 -14.84 -20.29 17.73
C SER A 38 -14.28 -21.49 18.50
N PHE A 39 -12.98 -21.44 18.84
CA PHE A 39 -12.33 -22.45 19.64
C PHE A 39 -12.97 -22.56 21.03
N ASN A 40 -13.28 -21.45 21.69
CA ASN A 40 -13.93 -21.46 23.01
C ASN A 40 -15.36 -22.01 22.99
N LEU A 41 -16.05 -21.99 21.83
CA LEU A 41 -17.36 -22.61 21.70
C LEU A 41 -17.31 -24.13 21.86
N GLN A 42 -16.17 -24.78 21.59
CA GLN A 42 -15.99 -26.23 21.76
C GLN A 42 -16.08 -26.67 23.23
N TYR A 43 -15.86 -25.76 24.18
CA TYR A 43 -15.94 -26.02 25.62
C TYR A 43 -17.31 -25.73 26.20
N LYS A 44 -18.25 -25.25 25.40
CA LYS A 44 -19.65 -25.13 25.84
C LYS A 44 -20.35 -26.46 25.70
N PRO A 45 -21.25 -26.81 26.62
CA PRO A 45 -22.07 -28.01 26.48
C PRO A 45 -22.89 -27.90 25.19
N LYS A 46 -22.94 -29.00 24.45
CA LYS A 46 -23.69 -29.12 23.19
C LYS A 46 -24.77 -30.18 23.38
N LEU A 47 -25.95 -29.87 22.92
CA LEU A 47 -27.07 -30.79 22.84
C LEU A 47 -27.52 -30.85 21.39
N ASP A 48 -27.31 -31.99 20.77
CA ASP A 48 -27.65 -32.21 19.37
C ASP A 48 -28.89 -33.14 19.33
N LEU A 49 -29.91 -32.73 18.59
CA LEU A 49 -31.06 -33.54 18.23
C LEU A 49 -30.83 -34.10 16.82
N PHE A 50 -30.95 -35.40 16.66
CA PHE A 50 -30.95 -36.01 15.36
C PHE A 50 -32.22 -36.80 15.11
N ILE A 51 -32.69 -36.74 13.87
CA ILE A 51 -33.81 -37.51 13.36
C ILE A 51 -33.35 -38.09 12.04
N ASN A 52 -33.37 -39.43 11.94
CA ASN A 52 -33.02 -40.13 10.71
C ASN A 52 -34.24 -40.91 10.26
N GLY A 53 -34.57 -40.88 8.97
CA GLY A 53 -35.55 -41.70 8.33
C GLY A 53 -34.93 -42.41 7.13
N GLY A 54 -35.20 -43.66 6.94
CA GLY A 54 -34.63 -44.43 5.83
C GLY A 54 -35.47 -45.64 5.48
N LEU A 55 -35.33 -46.07 4.22
CA LEU A 55 -35.86 -47.31 3.70
C LEU A 55 -34.73 -48.34 3.63
N GLN A 56 -34.87 -49.43 4.38
CA GLN A 56 -33.90 -50.51 4.32
C GLN A 56 -34.46 -51.56 3.34
N VAL A 57 -34.03 -51.49 2.10
CA VAL A 57 -34.54 -52.33 1.00
C VAL A 57 -33.50 -53.40 0.67
N GLY A 58 -33.75 -54.63 1.07
CA GLY A 58 -33.03 -55.79 0.56
C GLY A 58 -33.71 -56.40 -0.67
N ASP A 59 -35.02 -56.16 -0.86
CA ASP A 59 -35.81 -56.58 -2.02
C ASP A 59 -36.91 -55.54 -2.30
N PHE A 60 -37.17 -55.22 -3.55
CA PHE A 60 -38.15 -54.18 -3.91
C PHE A 60 -39.63 -54.59 -3.63
N ALA A 61 -39.90 -55.87 -3.34
CA ALA A 61 -41.24 -56.32 -2.97
C ALA A 61 -41.55 -55.94 -1.50
N GLY A 62 -42.39 -54.93 -1.31
CA GLY A 62 -42.88 -54.53 0.03
C GLY A 62 -42.10 -53.39 0.69
N TRP A 63 -41.51 -52.50 -0.10
CA TRP A 63 -40.73 -51.34 0.32
C TRP A 63 -41.41 -50.46 1.40
N TYR A 64 -42.76 -50.36 1.43
CA TYR A 64 -43.54 -49.59 2.38
C TYR A 64 -43.53 -50.21 3.81
N ARG A 65 -43.12 -51.47 3.97
CA ARG A 65 -43.01 -52.15 5.26
C ARG A 65 -41.65 -52.06 5.92
N HIS A 66 -40.65 -51.50 5.18
CA HIS A 66 -39.26 -51.40 5.64
C HIS A 66 -38.85 -49.95 5.91
N PHE A 67 -39.81 -49.06 6.19
CA PHE A 67 -39.51 -47.70 6.63
C PHE A 67 -39.16 -47.72 8.12
N GLY A 68 -37.92 -47.30 8.38
CA GLY A 68 -37.41 -47.12 9.74
C GLY A 68 -37.17 -45.65 10.02
N TRP A 69 -37.49 -45.23 11.22
CA TRP A 69 -37.06 -43.91 11.68
C TRP A 69 -36.37 -44.05 13.04
N SER A 70 -35.43 -43.16 13.34
CA SER A 70 -34.76 -43.03 14.63
C SER A 70 -34.63 -41.59 14.98
N ALA A 71 -34.85 -41.25 16.23
CA ALA A 71 -34.60 -39.94 16.79
C ALA A 71 -33.80 -40.10 18.07
N GLY A 72 -32.90 -39.18 18.32
CA GLY A 72 -32.10 -39.24 19.55
C GLY A 72 -31.52 -37.89 19.92
N LEU A 73 -31.06 -37.78 21.14
CA LEU A 73 -30.39 -36.64 21.71
C LEU A 73 -28.95 -37.04 22.05
N THR A 74 -28.01 -36.25 21.59
CA THR A 74 -26.59 -36.41 21.96
C THR A 74 -26.15 -35.21 22.77
N PHE A 75 -25.68 -35.46 23.99
CA PHE A 75 -25.08 -34.43 24.83
C PHE A 75 -23.56 -34.62 24.84
N SER A 76 -22.84 -33.54 24.51
CA SER A 76 -21.38 -33.54 24.54
C SER A 76 -20.86 -32.32 25.29
N TRP A 77 -19.91 -32.54 26.19
CA TRP A 77 -19.26 -31.49 26.95
C TRP A 77 -17.82 -31.85 27.25
N THR A 78 -16.88 -30.96 26.83
CA THR A 78 -15.47 -31.13 27.12
C THR A 78 -15.13 -30.56 28.49
N ILE A 79 -15.01 -31.45 29.49
CA ILE A 79 -14.74 -31.09 30.90
C ILE A 79 -13.22 -30.89 31.13
N PHE A 80 -12.40 -31.72 30.50
CA PHE A 80 -10.96 -31.69 30.65
C PHE A 80 -10.26 -31.74 29.28
N ASP A 81 -9.32 -30.81 29.05
CA ASP A 81 -8.65 -30.62 27.77
C ASP A 81 -7.10 -30.60 27.85
N GLY A 82 -6.54 -31.01 28.99
CA GLY A 82 -5.07 -30.97 29.17
C GLY A 82 -4.47 -29.56 29.11
N LYS A 83 -5.21 -28.53 29.47
CA LYS A 83 -4.82 -27.10 29.42
C LYS A 83 -4.74 -26.52 28.00
N GLN A 84 -5.23 -27.19 26.97
CA GLN A 84 -5.19 -26.69 25.57
C GLN A 84 -5.83 -25.31 25.43
N LYS A 85 -6.95 -25.06 26.14
CA LYS A 85 -7.60 -23.76 26.17
C LYS A 85 -6.64 -22.62 26.58
N ARG A 86 -5.91 -22.81 27.68
CA ARG A 86 -4.97 -21.82 28.18
C ARG A 86 -3.81 -21.57 27.19
N TRP A 87 -3.31 -22.62 26.56
CA TRP A 87 -2.29 -22.49 25.53
C TRP A 87 -2.79 -21.72 24.31
N LYS A 88 -4.02 -22.01 23.87
CA LYS A 88 -4.64 -21.33 22.74
C LYS A 88 -4.89 -19.84 23.01
N GLU A 89 -5.35 -19.52 24.23
CA GLU A 89 -5.52 -18.13 24.67
C GLU A 89 -4.18 -17.38 24.69
N ARG A 90 -3.13 -17.99 25.24
CA ARG A 90 -1.78 -17.40 25.21
C ARG A 90 -1.26 -17.22 23.79
N GLN A 91 -1.43 -18.22 22.94
CA GLN A 91 -1.05 -18.12 21.52
C GLN A 91 -1.75 -16.93 20.85
N ALA A 92 -3.05 -16.77 21.05
CA ALA A 92 -3.80 -15.66 20.48
C ALA A 92 -3.30 -14.29 21.00
N LEU A 93 -2.97 -14.18 22.29
CA LEU A 93 -2.39 -12.96 22.85
C LEU A 93 -1.03 -12.61 22.22
N TRP A 94 -0.14 -13.60 22.03
CA TRP A 94 1.14 -13.38 21.35
C TRP A 94 0.96 -12.97 19.89
N GLN A 95 0.05 -13.63 19.17
CA GLN A 95 -0.27 -13.28 17.79
C GLN A 95 -0.83 -11.86 17.66
N GLN A 96 -1.74 -11.45 18.57
CA GLN A 96 -2.23 -10.07 18.60
C GLN A 96 -1.13 -9.06 18.91
N GLY A 97 -0.22 -9.39 19.83
CA GLY A 97 0.97 -8.57 20.10
C GLY A 97 1.84 -8.40 18.87
N SER A 98 2.11 -9.49 18.15
CA SER A 98 2.90 -9.44 16.89
C SER A 98 2.24 -8.57 15.84
N ILE A 99 0.91 -8.70 15.62
CA ILE A 99 0.18 -7.87 14.67
C ILE A 99 0.28 -6.39 15.04
N ARG A 100 0.15 -6.07 16.33
CA ARG A 100 0.29 -4.70 16.80
C ARG A 100 1.68 -4.13 16.47
N THR A 101 2.73 -4.88 16.76
CA THR A 101 4.11 -4.47 16.44
C THR A 101 4.32 -4.29 14.94
N TYR A 102 3.79 -5.20 14.10
CA TYR A 102 3.86 -5.06 12.64
C TYR A 102 3.12 -3.83 12.14
N LYS A 103 1.94 -3.53 12.71
CA LYS A 103 1.19 -2.31 12.38
C LYS A 103 1.99 -1.06 12.71
N GLU A 104 2.52 -0.96 13.95
CA GLU A 104 3.32 0.18 14.41
C GLU A 104 4.57 0.39 13.53
N ASN A 105 5.26 -0.71 13.18
CA ASN A 105 6.42 -0.65 12.29
C ASN A 105 6.03 -0.22 10.86
N SER A 106 4.92 -0.72 10.32
CA SER A 106 4.41 -0.33 9.01
C SER A 106 4.05 1.16 8.97
N GLU A 107 3.38 1.68 9.99
CA GLU A 107 3.06 3.09 10.12
C GLU A 107 4.33 3.96 10.22
N TYR A 108 5.31 3.52 10.99
CA TYR A 108 6.60 4.19 11.08
C TYR A 108 7.30 4.26 9.72
N GLN A 109 7.42 3.13 9.01
CA GLN A 109 8.03 3.07 7.68
C GLN A 109 7.30 3.97 6.67
N ARG A 110 5.96 3.94 6.68
CA ARG A 110 5.16 4.83 5.84
C ARG A 110 5.48 6.30 6.10
N ASN A 111 5.48 6.70 7.36
CA ASN A 111 5.76 8.08 7.76
C ASN A 111 7.19 8.50 7.35
N MET A 112 8.17 7.60 7.45
CA MET A 112 9.53 7.85 6.99
C MET A 112 9.59 8.03 5.47
N ARG A 113 8.87 7.19 4.69
CA ARG A 113 8.79 7.33 3.23
C ARG A 113 8.15 8.64 2.80
N VAL A 114 7.04 9.02 3.44
CA VAL A 114 6.38 10.32 3.18
C VAL A 114 7.34 11.48 3.44
N LYS A 115 8.05 11.48 4.57
CA LYS A 115 9.05 12.51 4.88
C LYS A 115 10.19 12.57 3.88
N GLN A 116 10.68 11.40 3.43
CA GLN A 116 11.72 11.32 2.39
C GLN A 116 11.23 11.95 1.08
N CYS A 117 10.02 11.56 0.60
CA CYS A 117 9.45 12.14 -0.61
C CYS A 117 9.32 13.66 -0.51
N LEU A 118 8.82 14.19 0.61
CA LEU A 118 8.72 15.65 0.81
C LEU A 118 10.08 16.35 0.79
N SER A 119 11.09 15.77 1.44
CA SER A 119 12.45 16.30 1.43
C SER A 119 13.06 16.27 0.02
N GLU A 120 12.78 15.23 -0.76
CA GLU A 120 13.21 15.15 -2.15
C GLU A 120 12.51 16.18 -3.03
N LEU A 121 11.21 16.35 -2.90
CA LEU A 121 10.45 17.37 -3.63
C LEU A 121 11.01 18.77 -3.38
N HIS A 122 11.31 19.07 -2.11
CA HIS A 122 11.94 20.37 -1.79
C HIS A 122 13.30 20.57 -2.48
N ARG A 123 14.14 19.52 -2.56
CA ARG A 123 15.41 19.55 -3.27
C ARG A 123 15.21 19.71 -4.79
N TYR A 124 14.19 19.08 -5.36
CA TYR A 124 13.84 19.27 -6.77
C TYR A 124 13.42 20.71 -7.06
N ASP A 125 12.58 21.31 -6.20
CA ASP A 125 12.14 22.69 -6.35
C ASP A 125 13.32 23.69 -6.29
N GLN A 126 14.28 23.47 -5.38
CA GLN A 126 15.49 24.30 -5.31
C GLN A 126 16.36 24.15 -6.56
N ARG A 127 16.56 22.93 -7.03
CA ARG A 127 17.37 22.65 -8.22
C ARG A 127 16.71 23.17 -9.50
N GLU A 128 15.39 23.13 -9.59
CA GLU A 128 14.65 23.69 -10.72
C GLU A 128 14.88 25.20 -10.82
N ARG A 129 14.79 25.94 -9.71
CA ARG A 129 15.09 27.38 -9.67
C ARG A 129 16.52 27.69 -10.10
N THR A 130 17.49 26.86 -9.69
CA THR A 130 18.89 27.05 -10.14
C THR A 130 19.03 26.90 -11.65
N LEU A 131 18.41 25.86 -12.23
CA LEU A 131 18.45 25.64 -13.68
C LEU A 131 17.70 26.73 -14.44
N GLU A 132 16.59 27.24 -13.93
CA GLU A 132 15.87 28.38 -14.53
C GLU A 132 16.71 29.66 -14.56
N ASN A 133 17.42 29.97 -13.48
CA ASN A 133 18.34 31.10 -13.43
C ASN A 133 19.49 30.94 -14.44
N GLN A 134 20.10 29.73 -14.53
CA GLN A 134 21.14 29.44 -15.51
C GLN A 134 20.65 29.58 -16.95
N ILE A 135 19.44 29.17 -17.27
CA ILE A 135 18.83 29.32 -18.59
C ILE A 135 18.67 30.82 -18.91
N ALA A 136 18.17 31.62 -17.98
CA ALA A 136 18.01 33.06 -18.15
C ALA A 136 19.36 33.77 -18.37
N GLU A 137 20.42 33.36 -17.64
CA GLU A 137 21.78 33.84 -17.86
C GLU A 137 22.30 33.50 -19.27
N TYR A 138 22.10 32.24 -19.71
CA TYR A 138 22.46 31.87 -21.09
C TYR A 138 21.70 32.65 -22.16
N GLU A 139 20.42 32.97 -21.93
CA GLU A 139 19.63 33.80 -22.83
C GLU A 139 20.19 35.20 -22.96
N THR A 140 20.61 35.79 -21.86
CA THR A 140 21.27 37.12 -21.86
C THR A 140 22.59 37.08 -22.62
N ILE A 141 23.46 36.09 -22.30
CA ILE A 141 24.76 35.93 -22.98
C ILE A 141 24.58 35.71 -24.49
N LEU A 142 23.60 34.85 -24.90
CA LEU A 142 23.33 34.60 -26.31
C LEU A 142 22.80 35.85 -27.04
N SER A 143 21.99 36.68 -26.37
CA SER A 143 21.52 37.96 -26.91
C SER A 143 22.70 38.90 -27.16
N ASP A 144 23.63 39.00 -26.23
CA ASP A 144 24.79 39.92 -26.37
C ASP A 144 25.81 39.37 -27.37
N TYR A 145 26.10 38.06 -27.31
CA TYR A 145 26.97 37.42 -28.33
C TYR A 145 26.39 37.51 -29.74
N GLY A 146 25.07 37.50 -29.91
CA GLY A 146 24.42 37.69 -31.20
C GLY A 146 24.67 39.09 -31.80
N LYS A 147 24.73 40.15 -30.95
CA LYS A 147 25.07 41.50 -31.37
C LYS A 147 26.57 41.60 -31.73
N GLU A 148 27.43 41.05 -30.90
CA GLU A 148 28.88 41.07 -31.06
C GLU A 148 29.37 40.23 -32.25
N LEU A 149 28.67 39.14 -32.57
CA LEU A 149 28.93 38.31 -33.76
C LEU A 149 28.73 39.08 -35.05
N ASN A 150 27.69 39.95 -35.11
CA ASN A 150 27.39 40.77 -36.30
C ASN A 150 28.45 41.81 -36.57
N ILE A 151 29.19 42.24 -35.55
CA ILE A 151 30.30 43.20 -35.68
C ILE A 151 31.70 42.54 -35.68
N GLY A 152 31.73 41.18 -35.65
CA GLY A 152 32.95 40.40 -35.75
C GLY A 152 33.80 40.35 -34.47
N GLN A 153 33.23 40.70 -33.30
CA GLN A 153 33.96 40.71 -32.03
C GLN A 153 33.94 39.36 -31.32
N VAL A 154 32.96 38.49 -31.59
CA VAL A 154 32.83 37.16 -31.02
C VAL A 154 32.90 36.09 -32.11
N SER A 155 33.55 34.98 -31.81
CA SER A 155 33.64 33.84 -32.71
C SER A 155 32.31 33.09 -32.82
N VAL A 156 31.96 32.61 -34.01
CA VAL A 156 30.82 31.68 -34.22
C VAL A 156 30.93 30.45 -33.34
N LEU A 157 32.14 29.96 -33.07
CA LEU A 157 32.36 28.78 -32.22
C LEU A 157 31.97 29.05 -30.78
N ASP A 158 32.29 30.26 -30.27
CA ASP A 158 31.93 30.65 -28.90
C ASP A 158 30.40 30.74 -28.73
N TYR A 159 29.72 31.39 -29.72
CA TYR A 159 28.25 31.43 -29.75
C TYR A 159 27.62 30.05 -29.75
N ILE A 160 28.10 29.12 -30.61
CA ILE A 160 27.60 27.74 -30.67
C ILE A 160 27.86 27.02 -29.36
N THR A 161 28.98 27.26 -28.69
CA THR A 161 29.30 26.63 -27.41
C THR A 161 28.31 27.03 -26.32
N VAL A 162 28.01 28.34 -26.22
CA VAL A 162 27.01 28.85 -25.26
C VAL A 162 25.61 28.30 -25.59
N LEU A 163 25.24 28.25 -26.87
CA LEU A 163 23.96 27.68 -27.30
C LEU A 163 23.82 26.18 -26.90
N ARG A 164 24.90 25.40 -27.09
CA ARG A 164 24.92 23.98 -26.65
C ARG A 164 24.77 23.86 -25.16
N ASN A 165 25.42 24.69 -24.36
CA ASN A 165 25.30 24.69 -22.91
C ASN A 165 23.86 25.01 -22.46
N LYS A 166 23.22 26.02 -23.12
CA LYS A 166 21.80 26.32 -22.88
C LYS A 166 20.91 25.10 -23.14
N ILE A 167 21.05 24.49 -24.33
CA ILE A 167 20.27 23.29 -24.72
C ILE A 167 20.47 22.15 -23.71
N GLN A 168 21.71 21.93 -23.26
CA GLN A 168 21.97 20.91 -22.24
C GLN A 168 21.27 21.24 -20.92
N THR A 169 21.31 22.49 -20.47
CA THR A 169 20.62 22.93 -19.24
C THR A 169 19.09 22.79 -19.34
N GLU A 170 18.51 23.11 -20.50
CA GLU A 170 17.07 22.90 -20.76
C GLU A 170 16.70 21.40 -20.72
N ARG A 171 17.54 20.54 -21.29
CA ARG A 171 17.36 19.08 -21.19
C ARG A 171 17.43 18.60 -19.75
N ASP A 172 18.39 19.11 -18.98
CA ASP A 172 18.53 18.75 -17.56
C ASP A 172 17.32 19.20 -16.75
N ARG A 173 16.76 20.40 -17.04
CA ARG A 173 15.50 20.87 -16.45
C ARG A 173 14.33 19.95 -16.80
N PHE A 174 14.22 19.51 -18.06
CA PHE A 174 13.17 18.59 -18.47
C PHE A 174 13.25 17.24 -17.71
N LEU A 175 14.45 16.66 -17.63
CA LEU A 175 14.69 15.42 -16.89
C LEU A 175 14.37 15.58 -15.40
N LEU A 176 14.76 16.72 -14.82
CA LEU A 176 14.47 17.03 -13.42
C LEU A 176 12.96 17.09 -13.17
N ARG A 177 12.20 17.77 -14.02
CA ARG A 177 10.73 17.83 -13.94
C ARG A 177 10.10 16.45 -14.06
N THR A 178 10.58 15.60 -14.95
CA THR A 178 10.11 14.22 -15.11
C THR A 178 10.36 13.41 -13.84
N ASN A 179 11.56 13.47 -13.29
CA ASN A 179 11.91 12.76 -12.05
C ASN A 179 11.10 13.29 -10.85
N ARG A 180 10.85 14.60 -10.78
CA ARG A 180 9.95 15.19 -9.77
C ARG A 180 8.55 14.58 -9.81
N GLN A 181 7.98 14.31 -11.01
CA GLN A 181 6.68 13.66 -11.14
C GLN A 181 6.70 12.21 -10.59
N LEU A 182 7.80 11.49 -10.77
CA LEU A 182 7.95 10.14 -10.17
C LEU A 182 7.94 10.20 -8.64
N VAL A 183 8.58 11.21 -8.04
CA VAL A 183 8.55 11.40 -6.58
C VAL A 183 7.14 11.78 -6.11
N ILE A 184 6.39 12.61 -6.86
CA ILE A 184 4.99 12.91 -6.55
C ILE A 184 4.13 11.65 -6.60
N ALA A 185 4.32 10.80 -7.60
CA ALA A 185 3.62 9.52 -7.69
C ALA A 185 3.91 8.62 -6.48
N ALA A 186 5.17 8.52 -6.08
CA ALA A 186 5.59 7.77 -4.89
C ALA A 186 4.99 8.37 -3.61
N TYR A 187 5.03 9.69 -3.45
CA TYR A 187 4.40 10.37 -2.33
C TYR A 187 2.89 10.07 -2.26
N ASN A 188 2.19 10.22 -3.38
CA ASN A 188 0.75 9.95 -3.46
C ASN A 188 0.41 8.49 -3.11
N TYR A 189 1.27 7.54 -3.48
CA TYR A 189 1.12 6.13 -3.13
C TYR A 189 1.21 5.91 -1.62
N TRP A 190 2.21 6.51 -0.95
CA TRP A 190 2.41 6.32 0.49
C TRP A 190 1.44 7.15 1.35
N ASN A 191 0.78 8.13 0.77
CA ASN A 191 -0.12 9.04 1.46
C ASN A 191 -1.60 8.65 1.35
N TRP A 192 -1.86 7.43 0.89
CA TRP A 192 -3.21 6.83 0.83
C TRP A 192 -3.68 6.34 2.20
#